data_86243305eb46e1791d3d9c7bfde4ca88
#
_entry.id   86243305eb46e1791d3d9c7bfde4ca88
#
_cell.length_a   1.000
_cell.length_b   1.000
_cell.length_c   1.000
_cell.angle_alpha   90.00
_cell.angle_beta   90.00
_cell.angle_gamma   90.00
#
_symmetry.space_group_name_H-M   'P 1'
#
loop_
_entity.id
_entity.type
_entity.pdbx_description
1 polymer ?
#
loop_
_entity_poly.entity_id
_entity_poly.type
_entity_poly.pdbx_seq_one_letter_code
_entity_poly.pdbx_strand_id
1 'polypeptide(L)'
;TALIAAEGTVVAVEYNGADRDTMEDNVDHFGLQNVTIIDRVDEESMKDCPVPSLVFMVASASMEKELAYLTKLNPQIRVVIYTLDFQVAAGAAAILEKFGIGDVDTIQIAVSRLGSNHAFKQQPAPWIITGHCS
;
A
#
# COMPACT_ATOMS: atom_id res chain seq x y z
N THR A 1 1.73 10.47 -1.42
CA THR A 1 1.03 9.97 -2.62
C THR A 1 0.08 11.01 -3.20
N ALA A 2 -0.85 11.58 -2.43
CA ALA A 2 -1.83 12.55 -2.91
C ALA A 2 -1.21 13.79 -3.59
N LEU A 3 -0.10 14.31 -3.07
CA LEU A 3 0.62 15.44 -3.66
C LEU A 3 1.29 15.10 -5.01
N ILE A 4 1.66 13.83 -5.22
CA ILE A 4 2.26 13.36 -6.47
C ILE A 4 1.20 13.02 -7.50
N ALA A 5 0.04 12.53 -7.05
CA ALA A 5 -1.11 12.20 -7.88
C ALA A 5 -2.10 13.38 -8.01
N ALA A 6 -1.61 14.58 -8.32
CA ALA A 6 -2.40 15.82 -8.32
C ALA A 6 -3.64 15.75 -9.22
N GLU A 7 -3.59 14.98 -10.31
CA GLU A 7 -4.73 14.77 -11.24
C GLU A 7 -5.44 13.43 -11.03
N GLY A 8 -4.98 12.65 -10.04
CA GLY A 8 -5.55 11.34 -9.71
C GLY A 8 -6.35 11.38 -8.40
N THR A 9 -7.13 10.34 -8.17
CA THR A 9 -7.82 10.11 -6.90
C THR A 9 -7.03 9.12 -6.06
N VAL A 10 -6.89 9.43 -4.77
CA VAL A 10 -6.30 8.54 -3.77
C VAL A 10 -7.40 8.06 -2.84
N VAL A 11 -7.55 6.76 -2.72
CA VAL A 11 -8.38 6.13 -1.70
C VAL A 11 -7.47 5.62 -0.60
N ALA A 12 -7.56 6.23 0.57
CA ALA A 12 -6.80 5.84 1.75
C ALA A 12 -7.65 4.92 2.64
N VAL A 13 -7.06 3.83 3.08
CA VAL A 13 -7.76 2.82 3.89
C VAL A 13 -7.12 2.74 5.27
N GLU A 14 -7.91 2.91 6.31
CA GLU A 14 -7.46 2.77 7.70
C GLU A 14 -8.54 2.04 8.53
N TYR A 15 -8.18 0.85 9.03
CA TYR A 15 -9.08 0.01 9.83
C TYR A 15 -9.29 0.55 11.24
N ASN A 16 -8.28 1.21 11.82
CA ASN A 16 -8.35 1.78 13.16
C ASN A 16 -9.07 3.14 13.14
N GLY A 17 -10.13 3.28 13.94
CA GLY A 17 -10.92 4.52 13.98
C GLY A 17 -10.12 5.75 14.43
N ALA A 18 -9.29 5.64 15.46
CA ALA A 18 -8.49 6.76 15.98
C ALA A 18 -7.41 7.20 14.97
N ASP A 19 -6.80 6.24 14.27
CA ASP A 19 -5.81 6.54 13.23
C ASP A 19 -6.49 7.13 11.97
N ARG A 20 -7.74 6.73 11.70
CA ARG A 20 -8.56 7.31 10.63
C ARG A 20 -8.91 8.76 10.92
N ASP A 21 -9.30 9.10 12.15
CA ASP A 21 -9.56 10.49 12.57
C ASP A 21 -8.30 11.36 12.38
N THR A 22 -7.12 10.84 12.74
CA THR A 22 -5.83 11.51 12.51
C THR A 22 -5.54 11.69 11.02
N MET A 23 -5.92 10.72 10.19
CA MET A 23 -5.74 10.82 8.74
C MET A 23 -6.66 11.89 8.14
N GLU A 24 -7.91 12.00 8.61
CA GLU A 24 -8.86 13.06 8.22
C GLU A 24 -8.33 14.45 8.59
N ASP A 25 -7.84 14.62 9.83
CA ASP A 25 -7.22 15.87 10.29
C ASP A 25 -6.02 16.26 9.40
N ASN A 26 -5.19 15.31 8.98
CA ASN A 26 -4.07 15.56 8.08
C ASN A 26 -4.53 15.96 6.67
N VAL A 27 -5.54 15.30 6.12
CA VAL A 27 -6.12 15.64 4.81
C VAL A 27 -6.62 17.08 4.82
N ASP A 28 -7.33 17.48 5.87
CA ASP A 28 -7.85 18.83 6.05
C ASP A 28 -6.71 19.84 6.25
N HIS A 29 -5.75 19.53 7.12
CA HIS A 29 -4.62 20.41 7.39
C HIS A 29 -3.79 20.72 6.14
N PHE A 30 -3.57 19.73 5.26
CA PHE A 30 -2.84 19.90 4.01
C PHE A 30 -3.72 20.34 2.83
N GLY A 31 -5.02 20.52 3.03
CA GLY A 31 -5.96 20.94 2.01
C GLY A 31 -6.07 19.99 0.82
N LEU A 32 -5.94 18.68 1.04
CA LEU A 32 -5.95 17.67 -0.02
C LEU A 32 -7.39 17.45 -0.53
N GLN A 33 -7.62 17.74 -1.80
CA GLN A 33 -8.95 17.65 -2.42
C GLN A 33 -9.19 16.31 -3.15
N ASN A 34 -8.15 15.49 -3.31
CA ASN A 34 -8.15 14.27 -4.10
C ASN A 34 -8.03 12.99 -3.25
N VAL A 35 -8.27 13.08 -1.95
CA VAL A 35 -8.21 11.95 -1.02
C VAL A 35 -9.59 11.60 -0.51
N THR A 36 -9.97 10.34 -0.64
CA THR A 36 -11.14 9.73 0.02
C THR A 36 -10.65 8.73 1.05
N ILE A 37 -11.16 8.83 2.28
CA ILE A 37 -10.79 7.92 3.36
C ILE A 37 -11.92 6.92 3.58
N ILE A 38 -11.58 5.63 3.63
CA ILE A 38 -12.52 4.54 3.90
C ILE A 38 -11.98 3.65 5.02
N ASP A 39 -12.85 2.86 5.63
CA ASP A 39 -12.49 2.03 6.78
C ASP A 39 -11.95 0.65 6.40
N ARG A 40 -12.29 0.13 5.21
CA ARG A 40 -11.84 -1.19 4.75
C ARG A 40 -11.94 -1.37 3.24
N VAL A 41 -11.29 -2.44 2.75
CA VAL A 41 -11.36 -2.84 1.35
C VAL A 41 -12.46 -3.90 1.20
N ASP A 42 -13.67 -3.47 0.86
CA ASP A 42 -14.80 -4.34 0.54
C ASP A 42 -15.79 -3.64 -0.41
N GLU A 43 -16.80 -4.38 -0.85
CA GLU A 43 -17.78 -3.91 -1.83
C GLU A 43 -18.57 -2.69 -1.34
N GLU A 44 -18.93 -2.65 -0.05
CA GLU A 44 -19.73 -1.58 0.51
C GLU A 44 -18.91 -0.30 0.68
N SER A 45 -17.71 -0.41 1.27
CA SER A 45 -16.84 0.75 1.52
C SER A 45 -16.27 1.35 0.22
N MET A 46 -16.09 0.54 -0.82
CA MET A 46 -15.53 0.97 -2.10
C MET A 46 -16.57 1.28 -3.18
N LYS A 47 -17.87 1.17 -2.89
CA LYS A 47 -18.93 1.34 -3.90
C LYS A 47 -18.91 2.68 -4.65
N ASP A 48 -18.51 3.75 -3.94
CA ASP A 48 -18.44 5.11 -4.48
C ASP A 48 -16.99 5.52 -4.86
N CYS A 49 -16.04 4.60 -4.74
CA CYS A 49 -14.66 4.84 -5.10
C CYS A 49 -14.39 4.49 -6.57
N PRO A 50 -13.46 5.19 -7.22
CA PRO A 50 -13.03 4.80 -8.57
C PRO A 50 -12.33 3.45 -8.54
N VAL A 51 -12.40 2.72 -9.64
CA VAL A 51 -11.68 1.45 -9.80
C VAL A 51 -10.16 1.70 -9.71
N PRO A 52 -9.45 1.07 -8.77
CA PRO A 52 -8.04 1.35 -8.57
C PRO A 52 -7.17 0.79 -9.70
N SER A 53 -6.20 1.55 -10.15
CA SER A 53 -5.16 1.11 -11.12
C SER A 53 -3.87 0.70 -10.44
N LEU A 54 -3.66 1.16 -9.21
CA LEU A 54 -2.50 0.86 -8.39
C LEU A 54 -2.96 0.71 -6.94
N VAL A 55 -2.46 -0.30 -6.25
CA VAL A 55 -2.58 -0.44 -4.81
C VAL A 55 -1.19 -0.46 -4.15
N PHE A 56 -1.03 0.32 -3.09
CA PHE A 56 0.08 0.19 -2.14
C PHE A 56 -0.48 -0.35 -0.83
N MET A 57 0.06 -1.45 -0.35
CA MET A 57 -0.38 -2.07 0.89
C MET A 57 0.79 -2.48 1.79
N VAL A 58 0.57 -2.36 3.08
CA VAL A 58 1.44 -2.99 4.08
C VAL A 58 0.98 -4.42 4.25
N ALA A 59 1.92 -5.36 4.23
CA ALA A 59 1.59 -6.77 4.40
C ALA A 59 0.88 -7.03 5.74
N SER A 60 -0.24 -7.70 5.67
CA SER A 60 -1.12 -7.99 6.82
C SER A 60 -1.84 -9.32 6.63
N ALA A 61 -2.52 -9.78 7.68
CA ALA A 61 -3.33 -10.99 7.61
C ALA A 61 -4.53 -10.86 6.64
N SER A 62 -5.00 -9.64 6.35
CA SER A 62 -6.11 -9.37 5.42
C SER A 62 -5.67 -9.25 3.96
N MET A 63 -4.37 -9.16 3.68
CA MET A 63 -3.80 -8.87 2.36
C MET A 63 -4.35 -9.78 1.24
N GLU A 64 -4.42 -11.09 1.45
CA GLU A 64 -4.93 -12.00 0.41
C GLU A 64 -6.41 -11.76 0.09
N LYS A 65 -7.23 -11.46 1.11
CA LYS A 65 -8.64 -11.14 0.94
C LYS A 65 -8.82 -9.82 0.17
N GLU A 66 -8.01 -8.83 0.50
CA GLU A 66 -8.01 -7.54 -0.18
C GLU A 66 -7.57 -7.66 -1.63
N LEU A 67 -6.49 -8.41 -1.90
CA LEU A 67 -6.02 -8.68 -3.26
C LEU A 67 -7.08 -9.42 -4.09
N ALA A 68 -7.75 -10.41 -3.51
CA ALA A 68 -8.83 -11.14 -4.19
C ALA A 68 -9.97 -10.20 -4.64
N TYR A 69 -10.32 -9.22 -3.82
CA TYR A 69 -11.33 -8.23 -4.17
C TYR A 69 -10.82 -7.23 -5.21
N LEU A 70 -9.64 -6.65 -5.00
CA LEU A 70 -9.07 -5.64 -5.89
C LEU A 70 -8.76 -6.17 -7.29
N THR A 71 -8.24 -7.40 -7.41
CA THR A 71 -7.98 -8.03 -8.71
C THR A 71 -9.26 -8.42 -9.46
N LYS A 72 -10.34 -8.70 -8.72
CA LYS A 72 -11.67 -8.87 -9.31
C LYS A 72 -12.22 -7.57 -9.90
N LEU A 73 -11.98 -6.43 -9.23
CA LEU A 73 -12.36 -5.11 -9.75
C LEU A 73 -11.52 -4.69 -10.96
N ASN A 74 -10.23 -4.91 -10.89
CA ASN A 74 -9.30 -4.59 -11.97
C ASN A 74 -8.22 -5.68 -12.09
N PRO A 75 -8.36 -6.62 -13.05
CA PRO A 75 -7.34 -7.63 -13.30
C PRO A 75 -5.97 -7.07 -13.75
N GLN A 76 -5.92 -5.82 -14.20
CA GLN A 76 -4.70 -5.13 -14.62
C GLN A 76 -4.10 -4.23 -13.52
N ILE A 77 -4.57 -4.39 -12.27
CA ILE A 77 -4.09 -3.58 -11.16
C ILE A 77 -2.59 -3.82 -10.92
N ARG A 78 -1.87 -2.75 -10.68
CA ARG A 78 -0.48 -2.83 -10.21
C ARG A 78 -0.46 -2.89 -8.69
N VAL A 79 0.39 -3.75 -8.15
CA VAL A 79 0.47 -4.00 -6.71
C VAL A 79 1.85 -3.65 -6.20
N VAL A 80 1.91 -2.94 -5.08
CA VAL A 80 3.11 -2.67 -4.31
C VAL A 80 2.87 -3.12 -2.87
N ILE A 81 3.67 -4.06 -2.38
CA ILE A 81 3.59 -4.56 -1.01
C ILE A 81 4.83 -4.10 -0.25
N TYR A 82 4.59 -3.54 0.92
CA TYR A 82 5.63 -3.18 1.88
C TYR A 82 5.63 -4.16 3.05
N THR A 83 6.80 -4.66 3.45
CA THR A 83 6.95 -5.48 4.65
C THR A 83 8.35 -5.34 5.26
N LEU A 84 8.43 -5.51 6.57
CA LEU A 84 9.69 -5.69 7.31
C LEU A 84 9.99 -7.17 7.56
N ASP A 85 9.06 -8.06 7.21
CA ASP A 85 9.17 -9.51 7.43
C ASP A 85 9.71 -10.19 6.18
N PHE A 86 10.88 -10.81 6.30
CA PHE A 86 11.52 -11.56 5.23
C PHE A 86 10.68 -12.77 4.76
N GLN A 87 9.99 -13.47 5.66
CA GLN A 87 9.16 -14.62 5.27
C GLN A 87 7.99 -14.19 4.40
N VAL A 88 7.38 -13.05 4.73
CA VAL A 88 6.33 -12.44 3.91
C VAL A 88 6.89 -12.03 2.55
N ALA A 89 8.03 -11.35 2.52
CA ALA A 89 8.69 -10.96 1.27
C ALA A 89 9.00 -12.17 0.38
N ALA A 90 9.56 -13.23 0.96
CA ALA A 90 9.89 -14.47 0.24
C ALA A 90 8.65 -15.20 -0.32
N GLY A 91 7.50 -15.11 0.37
CA GLY A 91 6.25 -15.74 -0.07
C GLY A 91 5.38 -14.88 -0.99
N ALA A 92 5.69 -13.59 -1.13
CA ALA A 92 4.82 -12.63 -1.82
C ALA A 92 4.58 -12.95 -3.29
N ALA A 93 5.59 -13.41 -4.01
CA ALA A 93 5.46 -13.79 -5.42
C ALA A 93 4.40 -14.89 -5.62
N ALA A 94 4.44 -15.94 -4.81
CA ALA A 94 3.46 -17.02 -4.87
C ALA A 94 2.03 -16.55 -4.51
N ILE A 95 1.91 -15.58 -3.61
CA ILE A 95 0.62 -14.96 -3.28
C ILE A 95 0.10 -14.16 -4.49
N LEU A 96 0.93 -13.33 -5.10
CA LEU A 96 0.54 -12.51 -6.25
C LEU A 96 0.14 -13.36 -7.45
N GLU A 97 0.88 -14.45 -7.72
CA GLU A 97 0.56 -15.40 -8.80
C GLU A 97 -0.83 -16.05 -8.67
N LYS A 98 -1.30 -16.33 -7.42
CA LYS A 98 -2.66 -16.83 -7.19
C LYS A 98 -3.75 -15.91 -7.75
N PHE A 99 -3.45 -14.62 -7.82
CA PHE A 99 -4.38 -13.58 -8.30
C PHE A 99 -4.08 -13.11 -9.73
N GLY A 100 -3.22 -13.84 -10.46
CA GLY A 100 -2.87 -13.52 -11.85
C GLY A 100 -1.92 -12.34 -12.01
N ILE A 101 -1.26 -11.92 -10.92
CA ILE A 101 -0.27 -10.84 -10.93
C ILE A 101 1.11 -11.48 -11.13
N GLY A 102 1.72 -11.19 -12.26
CA GLY A 102 3.07 -11.64 -12.63
C GLY A 102 4.10 -10.52 -12.56
N ASP A 103 5.19 -10.69 -13.27
CA ASP A 103 6.32 -9.74 -13.35
C ASP A 103 6.71 -9.20 -11.96
N VAL A 104 6.87 -10.13 -11.00
CA VAL A 104 7.14 -9.79 -9.62
C VAL A 104 8.60 -9.44 -9.43
N ASP A 105 8.85 -8.24 -8.92
CA ASP A 105 10.18 -7.78 -8.50
C ASP A 105 10.20 -7.54 -6.99
N THR A 106 11.32 -7.85 -6.34
CA THR A 106 11.50 -7.68 -4.90
C THR A 106 12.80 -6.97 -4.63
N ILE A 107 12.72 -5.81 -4.00
CA ILE A 107 13.87 -5.01 -3.59
C ILE A 107 13.90 -4.82 -2.07
N GLN A 108 15.09 -4.63 -1.53
CA GLN A 108 15.28 -4.20 -0.15
C GLN A 108 15.90 -2.80 -0.12
N ILE A 109 15.37 -1.94 0.73
CA ILE A 109 15.87 -0.58 0.90
C ILE A 109 16.60 -0.49 2.24
N ALA A 110 17.93 -0.30 2.20
CA ALA A 110 18.75 -0.09 3.38
C ALA A 110 18.99 1.41 3.59
N VAL A 111 18.68 1.90 4.78
CA VAL A 111 18.89 3.30 5.16
C VAL A 111 19.70 3.37 6.45
N SER A 112 20.76 4.20 6.43
CA SER A 112 21.52 4.55 7.63
C SER A 112 21.42 6.04 7.89
N ARG A 113 21.21 6.43 9.14
CA ARG A 113 21.16 7.84 9.56
C ARG A 113 22.40 8.16 10.40
N LEU A 114 23.02 9.30 10.09
CA LEU A 114 24.06 9.85 10.93
C LEU A 114 23.42 10.48 12.18
N GLY A 115 23.72 9.93 13.34
CA GLY A 115 23.27 10.47 14.62
C GLY A 115 24.10 11.65 15.09
N SER A 116 23.63 12.33 16.12
CA SER A 116 24.32 13.48 16.76
C SER A 116 25.69 13.15 17.38
N ASN A 117 25.93 11.86 17.61
CA ASN A 117 27.20 11.34 18.12
C ASN A 117 28.21 10.95 17.05
N HIS A 118 27.96 11.38 15.79
CA HIS A 118 28.74 11.03 14.59
C HIS A 118 28.80 9.54 14.27
N ALA A 119 27.90 8.74 14.83
CA ALA A 119 27.75 7.33 14.49
C ALA A 119 26.57 7.11 13.55
N PHE A 120 26.75 6.21 12.57
CA PHE A 120 25.64 5.76 11.72
C PHE A 120 24.74 4.80 12.48
N LYS A 121 23.44 5.08 12.46
CA LYS A 121 22.41 4.19 12.99
C LYS A 121 21.65 3.57 11.82
N GLN A 122 21.75 2.26 11.71
CA GLN A 122 20.98 1.51 10.70
C GLN A 122 19.50 1.53 11.06
N GLN A 123 18.67 1.84 10.09
CA GLN A 123 17.20 1.74 10.19
C GLN A 123 16.75 0.34 9.77
N PRO A 124 15.57 -0.14 10.23
CA PRO A 124 14.97 -1.34 9.68
C PRO A 124 14.88 -1.23 8.15
N ALA A 125 15.34 -2.27 7.44
CA ALA A 125 15.38 -2.30 5.99
C ALA A 125 14.12 -2.99 5.44
N PRO A 126 13.15 -2.24 4.89
CA PRO A 126 11.94 -2.80 4.34
C PRO A 126 12.18 -3.54 3.03
N TRP A 127 11.34 -4.51 2.77
CA TRP A 127 11.16 -5.15 1.48
C TRP A 127 10.01 -4.51 0.75
N ILE A 128 10.22 -4.19 -0.52
CA ILE A 128 9.19 -3.68 -1.43
C ILE A 128 9.02 -4.71 -2.53
N ILE A 129 7.84 -5.26 -2.63
CA ILE A 129 7.49 -6.24 -3.65
C ILE A 129 6.50 -5.58 -4.61
N THR A 130 6.82 -5.59 -5.89
CA THR A 130 5.95 -5.06 -6.93
C THR A 130 5.51 -6.17 -7.87
N GLY A 131 4.31 -6.04 -8.40
CA GLY A 131 3.79 -6.95 -9.41
C GLY A 131 2.72 -6.28 -10.27
N HIS A 132 2.58 -6.74 -11.50
CA HIS A 132 1.55 -6.30 -12.42
C HIS A 132 1.17 -7.43 -13.37
N CYS A 133 0.00 -7.33 -13.98
CA CYS A 133 -0.38 -8.22 -15.05
C CYS A 133 0.33 -7.81 -16.33
N SER A 134 1.01 -8.74 -16.95
CA SER A 134 1.71 -8.51 -18.23
C SER A 134 0.76 -8.65 -19.42
#